data_eb42080eb60cd90a5dd5d3924bf6815e
#
_entry.id   eb42080eb60cd90a5dd5d3924bf6815e
#
_cell.length_a   1.000
_cell.length_b   1.000
_cell.length_c   1.000
_cell.angle_alpha   90.00
_cell.angle_beta   90.00
_cell.angle_gamma   90.00
#
_symmetry.space_group_name_H-M   'P 1'
#
loop_
_entity.id
_entity.type
_entity.pdbx_description
1 polymer ?
#
loop_
_entity_poly.entity_id
_entity_poly.type
_entity_poly.pdbx_seq_one_letter_code
_entity_poly.pdbx_strand_id
1 'polypeptide(L)'
;MPKQYDEKKIDRIRERAMQVLLRVHSEGAYANVALADALRGAEMTERDRRFLTELVYGTVKAGETLDVMIRRYVADLKKAQPPIRELLRLGFYQIFFMDKIPSSAVCHTAVELAKKHGGKGAASFVNGVLRTALREPQRAALPKGRDARALALRMQHPVWMVERWLRDYGYEEAERLCRCDNESAPLTLRTNTLRTSRTALMERLTAAGIRAEASLRVPEGILLRTHGALDALAPLREGLAQVQDESSMLVAHILGAEPGMTVIDACAAPGGKTTHIAQRMENRGRILAFDIYEEKLGRIMRNAERLGISIIETQLLDAREIGAHYGVCADRVLVDAPCSGLGVLRRKPDARWRKSPSDAKTLPPLQLAILASAARTVKQGGVLVYSTCTMERSENAAVVEAFLRGHEDFVLEETGAFLPEQKTADRMVQIMPETGGPDGFFIARMRRR
;
A
#
# COMPACT_ATOMS: atom_id res chain seq x y z
N MET A 1 -11.84 -36.25 20.18
CA MET A 1 -12.93 -35.35 20.60
C MET A 1 -12.81 -34.05 19.82
N PRO A 2 -13.81 -33.64 19.02
CA PRO A 2 -13.78 -32.32 18.38
C PRO A 2 -13.87 -31.26 19.48
N LYS A 3 -12.90 -30.32 19.50
CA LYS A 3 -12.92 -29.17 20.42
C LYS A 3 -14.19 -28.37 20.15
N GLN A 4 -15.05 -28.25 21.17
CA GLN A 4 -16.20 -27.35 21.15
C GLN A 4 -15.70 -25.96 20.74
N TYR A 5 -16.20 -25.46 19.61
CA TYR A 5 -15.98 -24.08 19.16
C TYR A 5 -16.66 -23.16 20.19
N ASP A 6 -15.91 -22.24 20.76
CA ASP A 6 -16.45 -21.19 21.63
C ASP A 6 -17.23 -20.18 20.77
N GLU A 7 -18.51 -20.49 20.49
CA GLU A 7 -19.41 -19.72 19.63
C GLU A 7 -19.53 -18.25 20.07
N LYS A 8 -19.56 -17.97 21.37
CA LYS A 8 -19.64 -16.60 21.91
C LYS A 8 -18.45 -15.74 21.50
N LYS A 9 -17.26 -16.33 21.37
CA LYS A 9 -16.02 -15.61 21.01
C LYS A 9 -15.96 -15.30 19.51
N ILE A 10 -16.47 -16.19 18.67
CA ILE A 10 -16.55 -16.02 17.22
C ILE A 10 -17.54 -14.90 16.86
N ASP A 11 -18.67 -14.81 17.54
CA ASP A 11 -19.66 -13.76 17.33
C ASP A 11 -19.10 -12.37 17.58
N ARG A 12 -18.29 -12.21 18.64
CA ARG A 12 -17.61 -10.94 18.94
C ARG A 12 -16.64 -10.51 17.84
N ILE A 13 -15.96 -11.45 17.20
CA ILE A 13 -15.01 -11.13 16.11
C ILE A 13 -15.76 -10.68 14.85
N ARG A 14 -16.84 -11.36 14.48
CA ARG A 14 -17.68 -10.97 13.34
C ARG A 14 -18.41 -9.65 13.57
N GLU A 15 -18.90 -9.40 14.77
CA GLU A 15 -19.48 -8.10 15.13
C GLU A 15 -18.45 -6.99 15.01
N ARG A 16 -17.24 -7.21 15.49
CA ARG A 16 -16.14 -6.24 15.38
C ARG A 16 -15.74 -6.00 13.91
N ALA A 17 -15.71 -7.05 13.09
CA ALA A 17 -15.50 -6.91 11.66
C ALA A 17 -16.57 -6.04 11.00
N MET A 18 -17.85 -6.27 11.32
CA MET A 18 -18.96 -5.44 10.84
C MET A 18 -18.80 -3.96 11.26
N GLN A 19 -18.42 -3.70 12.51
CA GLN A 19 -18.19 -2.33 13.00
C GLN A 19 -17.04 -1.63 12.26
N VAL A 20 -15.93 -2.35 11.99
CA VAL A 20 -14.83 -1.81 11.17
C VAL A 20 -15.29 -1.50 9.75
N LEU A 21 -16.06 -2.39 9.13
CA LEU A 21 -16.60 -2.19 7.77
C LEU A 21 -17.57 -0.99 7.71
N LEU A 22 -18.38 -0.77 8.74
CA LEU A 22 -19.23 0.42 8.86
C LEU A 22 -18.40 1.69 8.88
N ARG A 23 -17.32 1.74 9.67
CA ARG A 23 -16.41 2.89 9.68
C ARG A 23 -15.78 3.13 8.30
N VAL A 24 -15.41 2.05 7.61
CA VAL A 24 -14.79 2.15 6.26
C VAL A 24 -15.80 2.65 5.22
N HIS A 25 -17.01 2.05 5.15
CA HIS A 25 -17.94 2.29 4.06
C HIS A 25 -18.93 3.44 4.31
N SER A 26 -19.23 3.73 5.60
CA SER A 26 -20.20 4.78 5.94
C SER A 26 -19.56 6.06 6.50
N GLU A 27 -18.41 5.95 7.20
CA GLU A 27 -17.72 7.08 7.82
C GLU A 27 -16.48 7.52 7.04
N GLY A 28 -16.08 6.77 6.01
CA GLY A 28 -14.93 7.08 5.18
C GLY A 28 -13.56 6.79 5.82
N ALA A 29 -13.51 6.05 6.94
CA ALA A 29 -12.22 5.68 7.57
C ALA A 29 -11.36 4.79 6.66
N TYR A 30 -10.04 4.91 6.75
CA TYR A 30 -9.14 3.97 6.07
C TYR A 30 -9.19 2.60 6.72
N ALA A 31 -9.23 1.53 5.92
CA ALA A 31 -9.38 0.17 6.43
C ALA A 31 -8.26 -0.25 7.39
N ASN A 32 -7.02 0.13 7.09
CA ASN A 32 -5.87 -0.14 7.95
C ASN A 32 -5.94 0.60 9.29
N VAL A 33 -6.44 1.84 9.32
CA VAL A 33 -6.60 2.63 10.54
C VAL A 33 -7.73 2.06 11.39
N ALA A 34 -8.91 1.84 10.79
CA ALA A 34 -10.06 1.30 11.50
C ALA A 34 -9.80 -0.11 12.07
N LEU A 35 -9.07 -0.96 11.31
CA LEU A 35 -8.66 -2.29 11.78
C LEU A 35 -7.61 -2.22 12.89
N ALA A 36 -6.60 -1.35 12.78
CA ALA A 36 -5.59 -1.17 13.82
C ALA A 36 -6.22 -0.74 15.15
N ASP A 37 -7.18 0.20 15.11
CA ASP A 37 -7.94 0.61 16.30
C ASP A 37 -8.73 -0.55 16.89
N ALA A 38 -9.38 -1.36 16.05
CA ALA A 38 -10.15 -2.52 16.51
C ALA A 38 -9.27 -3.63 17.11
N LEU A 39 -8.01 -3.72 16.72
CA LEU A 39 -7.04 -4.67 17.26
C LEU A 39 -6.35 -4.17 18.55
N ARG A 40 -6.36 -2.84 18.79
CA ARG A 40 -5.67 -2.23 19.93
C ARG A 40 -6.43 -2.50 21.23
N GLY A 41 -5.72 -2.89 22.28
CA GLY A 41 -6.29 -3.10 23.61
C GLY A 41 -7.31 -4.22 23.74
N ALA A 42 -7.53 -5.02 22.72
CA ALA A 42 -8.47 -6.12 22.75
C ALA A 42 -7.76 -7.41 23.19
N GLU A 43 -8.31 -8.07 24.21
CA GLU A 43 -7.94 -9.44 24.55
C GLU A 43 -8.39 -10.39 23.46
N MET A 44 -7.52 -10.61 22.47
CA MET A 44 -7.73 -11.53 21.37
C MET A 44 -6.56 -12.49 21.23
N THR A 45 -6.87 -13.74 20.92
CA THR A 45 -5.82 -14.70 20.51
C THR A 45 -5.25 -14.30 19.16
N GLU A 46 -4.05 -14.78 18.86
CA GLU A 46 -3.42 -14.59 17.54
C GLU A 46 -4.33 -15.08 16.38
N ARG A 47 -5.05 -16.16 16.61
CA ARG A 47 -6.03 -16.71 15.66
C ARG A 47 -7.19 -15.74 15.43
N ASP A 48 -7.73 -15.12 16.50
CA ASP A 48 -8.82 -14.15 16.40
C ASP A 48 -8.38 -12.90 15.66
N ARG A 49 -7.16 -12.42 15.91
CA ARG A 49 -6.56 -11.27 15.21
C ARG A 49 -6.43 -11.53 13.71
N ARG A 50 -5.93 -12.71 13.33
CA ARG A 50 -5.83 -13.11 11.92
C ARG A 50 -7.20 -13.24 11.28
N PHE A 51 -8.16 -13.82 11.98
CA PHE A 51 -9.51 -13.97 11.47
C PHE A 51 -10.22 -12.62 11.29
N LEU A 52 -10.12 -11.70 12.24
CA LEU A 52 -10.63 -10.34 12.12
C LEU A 52 -9.99 -9.62 10.92
N THR A 53 -8.67 -9.71 10.78
CA THR A 53 -7.92 -9.11 9.68
C THR A 53 -8.39 -9.64 8.33
N GLU A 54 -8.55 -10.96 8.20
CA GLU A 54 -9.02 -11.61 6.98
C GLU A 54 -10.46 -11.20 6.64
N LEU A 55 -11.36 -11.19 7.62
CA LEU A 55 -12.74 -10.76 7.41
C LEU A 55 -12.83 -9.32 6.91
N VAL A 56 -12.08 -8.41 7.53
CA VAL A 56 -12.10 -6.99 7.15
C VAL A 56 -11.47 -6.77 5.80
N TYR A 57 -10.21 -7.18 5.63
CA TYR A 57 -9.49 -6.91 4.38
C TYR A 57 -10.05 -7.68 3.20
N GLY A 58 -10.48 -8.92 3.41
CA GLY A 58 -11.12 -9.72 2.37
C GLY A 58 -12.44 -9.11 1.90
N THR A 59 -13.31 -8.70 2.84
CA THR A 59 -14.59 -8.07 2.50
C THR A 59 -14.37 -6.72 1.80
N VAL A 60 -13.43 -5.90 2.28
CA VAL A 60 -13.07 -4.63 1.64
C VAL A 60 -12.50 -4.85 0.23
N LYS A 61 -11.59 -5.80 0.04
CA LYS A 61 -11.06 -6.15 -1.30
C LYS A 61 -12.17 -6.58 -2.25
N ALA A 62 -13.04 -7.47 -1.79
CA ALA A 62 -14.11 -8.01 -2.62
C ALA A 62 -15.21 -6.99 -2.97
N GLY A 63 -15.38 -5.94 -2.17
CA GLY A 63 -16.14 -4.72 -2.45
C GLY A 63 -17.32 -4.85 -3.42
N GLU A 64 -17.20 -4.25 -4.62
CA GLU A 64 -18.28 -4.26 -5.63
C GLU A 64 -18.61 -5.68 -6.11
N THR A 65 -17.67 -6.60 -6.13
CA THR A 65 -17.93 -8.01 -6.49
C THR A 65 -18.97 -8.63 -5.57
N LEU A 66 -18.84 -8.43 -4.25
CA LEU A 66 -19.85 -8.90 -3.30
C LEU A 66 -21.22 -8.25 -3.54
N ASP A 67 -21.25 -6.95 -3.80
CA ASP A 67 -22.50 -6.26 -4.08
C ASP A 67 -23.20 -6.78 -5.36
N VAL A 68 -22.41 -7.09 -6.41
CA VAL A 68 -22.94 -7.70 -7.65
C VAL A 68 -23.49 -9.09 -7.36
N MET A 69 -22.78 -9.90 -6.55
CA MET A 69 -23.26 -11.24 -6.16
C MET A 69 -24.55 -11.15 -5.32
N ILE A 70 -24.59 -10.29 -4.30
CA ILE A 70 -25.74 -10.12 -3.39
C ILE A 70 -26.98 -9.65 -4.16
N ARG A 71 -26.84 -8.70 -5.09
CA ARG A 71 -27.94 -8.19 -5.92
C ARG A 71 -28.66 -9.26 -6.75
N ARG A 72 -28.11 -10.43 -6.92
CA ARG A 72 -28.78 -11.56 -7.58
C ARG A 72 -29.76 -12.30 -6.68
N TYR A 73 -29.73 -12.01 -5.36
CA TYR A 73 -30.60 -12.58 -4.35
C TYR A 73 -31.50 -11.52 -3.68
N VAL A 74 -31.18 -10.24 -3.84
CA VAL A 74 -31.87 -9.11 -3.21
C VAL A 74 -32.20 -8.08 -4.28
N ALA A 75 -33.46 -7.66 -4.33
CA ALA A 75 -33.95 -6.70 -5.33
C ALA A 75 -33.22 -5.33 -5.22
N ASP A 76 -33.03 -4.83 -4.01
CA ASP A 76 -32.36 -3.56 -3.77
C ASP A 76 -31.57 -3.60 -2.45
N LEU A 77 -30.26 -3.80 -2.58
CA LEU A 77 -29.35 -3.82 -1.43
C LEU A 77 -29.24 -2.45 -0.72
N LYS A 78 -29.50 -1.34 -1.45
CA LYS A 78 -29.38 0.01 -0.88
C LYS A 78 -30.48 0.29 0.15
N LYS A 79 -31.63 -0.40 0.08
CA LYS A 79 -32.71 -0.28 1.07
C LYS A 79 -32.39 -0.94 2.40
N ALA A 80 -31.42 -1.86 2.46
CA ALA A 80 -31.01 -2.44 3.71
C ALA A 80 -30.24 -1.42 4.57
N GLN A 81 -30.47 -1.46 5.88
CA GLN A 81 -29.72 -0.62 6.83
C GLN A 81 -28.21 -0.91 6.72
N PRO A 82 -27.33 0.09 6.96
CA PRO A 82 -25.90 -0.10 6.84
C PRO A 82 -25.34 -1.34 7.55
N PRO A 83 -25.66 -1.65 8.82
CA PRO A 83 -25.17 -2.87 9.48
C PRO A 83 -25.61 -4.15 8.75
N ILE A 84 -26.82 -4.18 8.22
CA ILE A 84 -27.36 -5.34 7.52
C ILE A 84 -26.64 -5.57 6.18
N ARG A 85 -26.29 -4.49 5.46
CA ARG A 85 -25.46 -4.59 4.25
C ARG A 85 -24.11 -5.18 4.54
N GLU A 86 -23.46 -4.73 5.62
CA GLU A 86 -22.14 -5.25 5.99
C GLU A 86 -22.21 -6.71 6.44
N LEU A 87 -23.28 -7.12 7.14
CA LEU A 87 -23.51 -8.52 7.50
C LEU A 87 -23.72 -9.42 6.27
N LEU A 88 -24.43 -8.94 5.25
CA LEU A 88 -24.57 -9.66 3.99
C LEU A 88 -23.22 -9.76 3.26
N ARG A 89 -22.46 -8.67 3.17
CA ARG A 89 -21.10 -8.70 2.57
C ARG A 89 -20.19 -9.68 3.29
N LEU A 90 -20.13 -9.64 4.62
CA LEU A 90 -19.38 -10.59 5.45
C LEU A 90 -19.84 -12.04 5.25
N GLY A 91 -21.15 -12.25 5.17
CA GLY A 91 -21.74 -13.58 4.92
C GLY A 91 -21.33 -14.12 3.56
N PHE A 92 -21.47 -13.32 2.49
CA PHE A 92 -21.08 -13.71 1.14
C PHE A 92 -19.57 -13.92 1.03
N TYR A 93 -18.76 -13.06 1.64
CA TYR A 93 -17.32 -13.24 1.65
C TYR A 93 -16.92 -14.58 2.27
N GLN A 94 -17.49 -14.93 3.44
CA GLN A 94 -17.20 -16.18 4.11
C GLN A 94 -17.69 -17.40 3.33
N ILE A 95 -18.86 -17.31 2.68
CA ILE A 95 -19.45 -18.45 1.92
C ILE A 95 -18.68 -18.70 0.62
N PHE A 96 -18.28 -17.66 -0.11
CA PHE A 96 -17.76 -17.79 -1.48
C PHE A 96 -16.25 -17.62 -1.61
N PHE A 97 -15.58 -17.07 -0.59
CA PHE A 97 -14.13 -16.77 -0.64
C PHE A 97 -13.33 -17.36 0.53
N MET A 98 -13.98 -18.07 1.48
CA MET A 98 -13.30 -18.69 2.61
C MET A 98 -13.66 -20.19 2.74
N ASP A 99 -12.77 -21.08 2.33
CA ASP A 99 -13.05 -22.54 2.25
C ASP A 99 -13.19 -23.22 3.61
N LYS A 100 -12.69 -22.62 4.69
CA LYS A 100 -12.55 -23.30 6.01
C LYS A 100 -13.64 -22.91 7.02
N ILE A 101 -14.63 -22.11 6.61
CA ILE A 101 -15.68 -21.64 7.51
C ILE A 101 -16.97 -22.45 7.28
N PRO A 102 -17.53 -23.14 8.29
CA PRO A 102 -18.80 -23.84 8.13
C PRO A 102 -19.93 -22.86 7.81
N SER A 103 -20.66 -23.12 6.74
CA SER A 103 -21.77 -22.26 6.28
C SER A 103 -22.87 -22.10 7.35
N SER A 104 -23.09 -23.12 8.18
CA SER A 104 -24.01 -23.06 9.32
C SER A 104 -23.60 -22.00 10.34
N ALA A 105 -22.31 -21.91 10.66
CA ALA A 105 -21.76 -20.91 11.57
C ALA A 105 -21.90 -19.49 10.99
N VAL A 106 -21.66 -19.34 9.67
CA VAL A 106 -21.83 -18.04 8.97
C VAL A 106 -23.28 -17.56 9.07
N CYS A 107 -24.24 -18.43 8.72
CA CYS A 107 -25.65 -18.08 8.76
C CYS A 107 -26.12 -17.77 10.19
N HIS A 108 -25.80 -18.62 11.16
CA HIS A 108 -26.21 -18.44 12.54
C HIS A 108 -25.72 -17.10 13.09
N THR A 109 -24.42 -16.82 12.98
CA THR A 109 -23.83 -15.58 13.48
C THR A 109 -24.40 -14.33 12.78
N ALA A 110 -24.56 -14.39 11.46
CA ALA A 110 -25.10 -13.26 10.70
C ALA A 110 -26.56 -12.95 11.11
N VAL A 111 -27.36 -13.98 11.36
CA VAL A 111 -28.76 -13.84 11.82
C VAL A 111 -28.83 -13.25 13.23
N GLU A 112 -28.02 -13.73 14.17
CA GLU A 112 -27.97 -13.19 15.53
C GLU A 112 -27.52 -11.72 15.55
N LEU A 113 -26.49 -11.37 14.77
CA LEU A 113 -26.05 -9.98 14.64
C LEU A 113 -27.11 -9.12 13.94
N ALA A 114 -27.78 -9.62 12.91
CA ALA A 114 -28.86 -8.91 12.26
C ALA A 114 -30.06 -8.66 13.20
N LYS A 115 -30.38 -9.62 14.09
CA LYS A 115 -31.38 -9.46 15.13
C LYS A 115 -30.99 -8.36 16.14
N LYS A 116 -29.72 -8.33 16.55
CA LYS A 116 -29.19 -7.34 17.49
C LYS A 116 -29.22 -5.92 16.90
N HIS A 117 -28.84 -5.75 15.64
CA HIS A 117 -28.63 -4.45 15.01
C HIS A 117 -29.80 -3.96 14.13
N GLY A 118 -30.78 -4.82 13.79
CA GLY A 118 -31.90 -4.46 12.91
C GLY A 118 -33.23 -5.13 13.27
N GLY A 119 -33.27 -5.91 14.36
CA GLY A 119 -34.49 -6.56 14.84
C GLY A 119 -34.88 -7.84 14.10
N LYS A 120 -36.04 -8.41 14.45
CA LYS A 120 -36.50 -9.71 13.92
C LYS A 120 -36.69 -9.72 12.39
N GLY A 121 -37.17 -8.63 11.80
CA GLY A 121 -37.36 -8.52 10.34
C GLY A 121 -36.01 -8.58 9.59
N ALA A 122 -34.99 -7.90 10.07
CA ALA A 122 -33.65 -7.94 9.51
C ALA A 122 -33.02 -9.34 9.65
N ALA A 123 -33.22 -10.01 10.79
CA ALA A 123 -32.76 -11.39 10.99
C ALA A 123 -33.39 -12.36 9.98
N SER A 124 -34.71 -12.29 9.78
CA SER A 124 -35.43 -13.10 8.79
C SER A 124 -34.94 -12.83 7.37
N PHE A 125 -34.71 -11.57 7.02
CA PHE A 125 -34.20 -11.14 5.72
C PHE A 125 -32.79 -11.72 5.47
N VAL A 126 -31.83 -11.51 6.40
CA VAL A 126 -30.46 -12.03 6.27
C VAL A 126 -30.45 -13.55 6.17
N ASN A 127 -31.25 -14.26 7.00
CA ASN A 127 -31.38 -15.69 6.94
C ASN A 127 -31.89 -16.18 5.57
N GLY A 128 -32.93 -15.54 5.05
CA GLY A 128 -33.50 -15.87 3.73
C GLY A 128 -32.48 -15.71 2.61
N VAL A 129 -31.73 -14.59 2.59
CA VAL A 129 -30.71 -14.31 1.58
C VAL A 129 -29.58 -15.32 1.64
N LEU A 130 -28.96 -15.54 2.82
CA LEU A 130 -27.82 -16.42 2.97
C LEU A 130 -28.17 -17.89 2.70
N ARG A 131 -29.33 -18.35 3.18
CA ARG A 131 -29.79 -19.73 2.90
C ARG A 131 -30.10 -19.96 1.41
N THR A 132 -30.65 -18.95 0.72
CA THR A 132 -30.89 -19.03 -0.73
C THR A 132 -29.56 -19.04 -1.47
N ALA A 133 -28.57 -18.24 -1.05
CA ALA A 133 -27.24 -18.24 -1.65
C ALA A 133 -26.52 -19.60 -1.51
N LEU A 134 -26.70 -20.28 -0.39
CA LEU A 134 -26.17 -21.64 -0.18
C LEU A 134 -26.89 -22.70 -1.00
N ARG A 135 -28.20 -22.56 -1.19
CA ARG A 135 -29.01 -23.52 -1.97
C ARG A 135 -28.81 -23.35 -3.47
N GLU A 136 -28.61 -22.11 -3.93
CA GLU A 136 -28.53 -21.72 -5.33
C GLU A 136 -27.21 -20.95 -5.63
N PRO A 137 -26.01 -21.52 -5.33
CA PRO A 137 -24.74 -20.81 -5.42
C PRO A 137 -24.38 -20.41 -6.85
N GLN A 138 -24.93 -21.11 -7.88
CA GLN A 138 -24.74 -20.78 -9.30
C GLN A 138 -25.26 -19.38 -9.65
N ARG A 139 -26.23 -18.83 -8.90
CA ARG A 139 -26.70 -17.46 -9.11
C ARG A 139 -25.62 -16.42 -8.79
N ALA A 140 -24.70 -16.72 -7.88
CA ALA A 140 -23.58 -15.87 -7.54
C ALA A 140 -22.39 -16.01 -8.53
N ALA A 141 -22.46 -16.92 -9.52
CA ALA A 141 -21.36 -17.18 -10.43
C ALA A 141 -20.88 -15.91 -11.16
N LEU A 142 -19.59 -15.65 -11.11
CA LEU A 142 -18.98 -14.50 -11.79
C LEU A 142 -18.78 -14.80 -13.27
N PRO A 143 -18.81 -13.76 -14.15
CA PRO A 143 -18.66 -13.94 -15.59
C PRO A 143 -17.27 -14.50 -15.93
N LYS A 144 -17.21 -15.41 -16.92
CA LYS A 144 -15.97 -16.10 -17.36
C LYS A 144 -15.26 -15.43 -18.55
N GLY A 145 -15.82 -14.33 -19.08
CA GLY A 145 -15.27 -13.61 -20.25
C GLY A 145 -13.86 -13.02 -20.01
N ARG A 146 -13.21 -12.63 -21.10
CA ARG A 146 -11.90 -11.94 -21.09
C ARG A 146 -12.03 -10.41 -21.17
N ASP A 147 -13.25 -9.89 -21.16
CA ASP A 147 -13.49 -8.46 -21.11
C ASP A 147 -13.14 -7.85 -19.74
N ALA A 148 -12.99 -6.54 -19.73
CA ALA A 148 -12.59 -5.80 -18.51
C ALA A 148 -13.53 -6.04 -17.33
N ARG A 149 -14.84 -6.07 -17.58
CA ARG A 149 -15.84 -6.26 -16.52
C ARG A 149 -15.78 -7.66 -15.92
N ALA A 150 -15.63 -8.67 -16.78
CA ALA A 150 -15.51 -10.05 -16.32
C ALA A 150 -14.23 -10.27 -15.50
N LEU A 151 -13.09 -9.72 -15.95
CA LEU A 151 -11.83 -9.78 -15.22
C LEU A 151 -11.90 -9.00 -13.91
N ALA A 152 -12.43 -7.78 -13.94
CA ALA A 152 -12.57 -6.92 -12.76
C ALA A 152 -13.39 -7.59 -11.65
N LEU A 153 -14.54 -8.17 -11.98
CA LEU A 153 -15.38 -8.87 -11.01
C LEU A 153 -14.70 -10.12 -10.45
N ARG A 154 -14.05 -10.94 -11.29
CA ARG A 154 -13.34 -12.13 -10.81
C ARG A 154 -12.16 -11.78 -9.92
N MET A 155 -11.45 -10.69 -10.25
CA MET A 155 -10.24 -10.25 -9.55
C MET A 155 -10.51 -9.17 -8.50
N GLN A 156 -11.78 -8.82 -8.25
CA GLN A 156 -12.17 -7.88 -7.18
C GLN A 156 -11.54 -6.48 -7.36
N HIS A 157 -11.59 -5.94 -8.57
CA HIS A 157 -11.08 -4.62 -8.91
C HIS A 157 -12.14 -3.74 -9.56
N PRO A 158 -12.01 -2.40 -9.51
CA PRO A 158 -12.84 -1.49 -10.30
C PRO A 158 -12.66 -1.73 -11.80
N VAL A 159 -13.77 -1.72 -12.56
CA VAL A 159 -13.75 -1.96 -14.00
C VAL A 159 -12.83 -0.98 -14.73
N TRP A 160 -12.90 0.33 -14.41
CA TRP A 160 -12.08 1.37 -15.03
C TRP A 160 -10.57 1.14 -14.88
N MET A 161 -10.15 0.54 -13.75
CA MET A 161 -8.75 0.24 -13.47
C MET A 161 -8.27 -0.91 -14.36
N VAL A 162 -9.07 -1.97 -14.45
CA VAL A 162 -8.76 -3.13 -15.30
C VAL A 162 -8.79 -2.74 -16.78
N GLU A 163 -9.72 -1.87 -17.23
CA GLU A 163 -9.74 -1.32 -18.59
C GLU A 163 -8.42 -0.62 -18.96
N ARG A 164 -7.84 0.15 -18.05
CA ARG A 164 -6.55 0.80 -18.26
C ARG A 164 -5.42 -0.21 -18.36
N TRP A 165 -5.35 -1.16 -17.43
CA TRP A 165 -4.29 -2.16 -17.45
C TRP A 165 -4.38 -3.08 -18.68
N LEU A 166 -5.59 -3.43 -19.13
CA LEU A 166 -5.78 -4.15 -20.38
C LEU A 166 -5.25 -3.38 -21.59
N ARG A 167 -5.49 -2.07 -21.64
CA ARG A 167 -5.02 -1.20 -22.72
C ARG A 167 -3.50 -1.01 -22.69
N ASP A 168 -2.93 -0.80 -21.47
CA ASP A 168 -1.54 -0.39 -21.31
C ASP A 168 -0.58 -1.60 -21.27
N TYR A 169 -1.05 -2.78 -20.82
CA TYR A 169 -0.22 -3.97 -20.56
C TYR A 169 -0.72 -5.26 -21.24
N GLY A 170 -1.92 -5.26 -21.80
CA GLY A 170 -2.55 -6.47 -22.33
C GLY A 170 -3.19 -7.35 -21.27
N TYR A 171 -3.86 -8.45 -21.71
CA TYR A 171 -4.70 -9.25 -20.81
C TYR A 171 -3.91 -10.03 -19.76
N GLU A 172 -2.88 -10.74 -20.17
CA GLU A 172 -2.09 -11.64 -19.31
C GLU A 172 -1.44 -10.85 -18.16
N GLU A 173 -0.88 -9.69 -18.49
CA GLU A 173 -0.24 -8.83 -17.51
C GLU A 173 -1.27 -8.13 -16.60
N ALA A 174 -2.39 -7.66 -17.13
CA ALA A 174 -3.48 -7.10 -16.33
C ALA A 174 -4.06 -8.13 -15.35
N GLU A 175 -4.24 -9.39 -15.76
CA GLU A 175 -4.68 -10.47 -14.88
C GLU A 175 -3.63 -10.77 -13.81
N ARG A 176 -2.33 -10.78 -14.17
CA ARG A 176 -1.22 -10.99 -13.24
C ARG A 176 -1.17 -9.87 -12.18
N LEU A 177 -1.32 -8.61 -12.59
CA LEU A 177 -1.40 -7.45 -11.69
C LEU A 177 -2.55 -7.59 -10.70
N CYS A 178 -3.75 -7.87 -11.19
CA CYS A 178 -4.92 -8.07 -10.34
C CYS A 178 -4.72 -9.21 -9.33
N ARG A 179 -4.08 -10.29 -9.73
CA ARG A 179 -3.78 -11.43 -8.86
C ARG A 179 -2.79 -11.04 -7.77
N CYS A 180 -1.71 -10.36 -8.14
CA CYS A 180 -0.70 -9.88 -7.21
C CYS A 180 -1.28 -8.90 -6.17
N ASP A 181 -2.18 -8.01 -6.58
CA ASP A 181 -2.85 -7.08 -5.68
C ASP A 181 -3.79 -7.75 -4.66
N ASN A 182 -4.19 -8.98 -4.92
CA ASN A 182 -5.01 -9.76 -3.99
C ASN A 182 -4.19 -10.62 -3.02
N GLU A 183 -2.90 -10.79 -3.27
CA GLU A 183 -1.99 -11.50 -2.39
C GLU A 183 -1.58 -10.64 -1.18
N SER A 184 -1.03 -11.31 -0.16
CA SER A 184 -0.43 -10.62 0.97
C SER A 184 0.94 -10.07 0.57
N ALA A 185 1.16 -8.79 0.79
CA ALA A 185 2.47 -8.18 0.55
C ALA A 185 3.52 -8.76 1.50
N PRO A 186 4.73 -9.09 1.02
CA PRO A 186 5.83 -9.47 1.91
C PRO A 186 6.17 -8.31 2.84
N LEU A 187 6.53 -8.63 4.07
CA LEU A 187 7.09 -7.65 4.99
C LEU A 187 8.58 -7.55 4.77
N THR A 188 9.05 -6.37 4.40
CA THR A 188 10.47 -6.11 4.15
C THR A 188 11.00 -5.11 5.17
N LEU A 189 12.18 -5.39 5.68
CA LEU A 189 12.94 -4.51 6.56
C LEU A 189 14.14 -3.94 5.81
N ARG A 190 14.38 -2.65 5.96
CA ARG A 190 15.64 -2.01 5.66
C ARG A 190 16.51 -2.03 6.92
N THR A 191 17.68 -2.62 6.83
CA THR A 191 18.71 -2.57 7.87
C THR A 191 19.18 -1.13 8.09
N ASN A 192 19.29 -0.70 9.32
CA ASN A 192 19.95 0.58 9.65
C ASN A 192 21.46 0.41 9.64
N THR A 193 22.08 0.68 8.51
CA THR A 193 23.52 0.51 8.28
C THR A 193 24.40 1.46 9.09
N LEU A 194 23.83 2.48 9.74
CA LEU A 194 24.54 3.32 10.71
C LEU A 194 24.78 2.62 12.05
N ARG A 195 24.02 1.56 12.35
CA ARG A 195 24.03 0.89 13.67
C ARG A 195 24.34 -0.59 13.61
N THR A 196 24.09 -1.26 12.50
CA THR A 196 24.26 -2.71 12.36
C THR A 196 24.47 -3.12 10.91
N SER A 197 24.96 -4.32 10.69
CA SER A 197 25.03 -4.94 9.37
C SER A 197 23.76 -5.79 9.11
N ARG A 198 23.46 -6.04 7.81
CA ARG A 198 22.39 -6.97 7.42
C ARG A 198 22.61 -8.36 8.03
N THR A 199 23.83 -8.86 8.01
CA THR A 199 24.16 -10.18 8.56
C THR A 199 23.86 -10.26 10.05
N ALA A 200 24.36 -9.31 10.85
CA ALA A 200 24.11 -9.27 12.30
C ALA A 200 22.62 -9.13 12.64
N LEU A 201 21.87 -8.35 11.84
CA LEU A 201 20.42 -8.22 12.02
C LEU A 201 19.68 -9.52 11.69
N MET A 202 20.10 -10.24 10.63
CA MET A 202 19.52 -11.54 10.26
C MET A 202 19.79 -12.60 11.32
N GLU A 203 20.98 -12.66 11.88
CA GLU A 203 21.32 -13.56 12.99
C GLU A 203 20.43 -13.30 14.20
N ARG A 204 20.22 -12.04 14.55
CA ARG A 204 19.34 -11.62 15.63
C ARG A 204 17.88 -11.99 15.40
N LEU A 205 17.37 -11.82 14.18
CA LEU A 205 16.02 -12.24 13.79
C LEU A 205 15.86 -13.76 13.90
N THR A 206 16.86 -14.51 13.43
CA THR A 206 16.89 -15.98 13.51
C THR A 206 16.88 -16.46 14.96
N ALA A 207 17.70 -15.85 15.84
CA ALA A 207 17.72 -16.16 17.27
C ALA A 207 16.38 -15.88 17.96
N ALA A 208 15.59 -14.92 17.44
CA ALA A 208 14.24 -14.65 17.88
C ALA A 208 13.16 -15.56 17.24
N GLY A 209 13.56 -16.60 16.49
CA GLY A 209 12.66 -17.54 15.83
C GLY A 209 11.95 -16.98 14.58
N ILE A 210 12.41 -15.86 14.03
CA ILE A 210 11.85 -15.20 12.86
C ILE A 210 12.59 -15.71 11.61
N ARG A 211 11.84 -16.28 10.66
CA ARG A 211 12.41 -16.65 9.36
C ARG A 211 12.59 -15.43 8.49
N ALA A 212 13.82 -15.13 8.10
CA ALA A 212 14.19 -13.98 7.31
C ALA A 212 15.14 -14.39 6.17
N GLU A 213 15.03 -13.71 5.04
CA GLU A 213 15.87 -13.91 3.86
C GLU A 213 16.47 -12.58 3.43
N ALA A 214 17.72 -12.62 2.95
CA ALA A 214 18.36 -11.45 2.37
C ALA A 214 17.65 -11.05 1.06
N SER A 215 17.41 -9.75 0.87
CA SER A 215 16.98 -9.25 -0.42
C SER A 215 18.05 -9.52 -1.49
N LEU A 216 17.59 -9.91 -2.68
CA LEU A 216 18.40 -10.04 -3.89
C LEU A 216 18.40 -8.76 -4.73
N ARG A 217 17.66 -7.72 -4.30
CA ARG A 217 17.48 -6.45 -5.03
C ARG A 217 18.23 -5.29 -4.37
N VAL A 218 18.30 -5.31 -3.05
CA VAL A 218 18.93 -4.23 -2.26
C VAL A 218 19.81 -4.80 -1.15
N PRO A 219 21.06 -4.29 -1.00
CA PRO A 219 22.04 -4.86 -0.06
C PRO A 219 21.61 -4.84 1.40
N GLU A 220 20.84 -3.83 1.84
CA GLU A 220 20.36 -3.66 3.21
C GLU A 220 18.97 -4.26 3.46
N GLY A 221 18.33 -4.83 2.43
CA GLY A 221 16.98 -5.38 2.49
C GLY A 221 16.91 -6.77 3.11
N ILE A 222 15.88 -7.02 3.93
CA ILE A 222 15.57 -8.33 4.54
C ILE A 222 14.09 -8.60 4.37
N LEU A 223 13.72 -9.75 3.79
CA LEU A 223 12.34 -10.21 3.67
C LEU A 223 11.99 -11.10 4.87
N LEU A 224 10.92 -10.76 5.60
CA LEU A 224 10.42 -11.59 6.69
C LEU A 224 9.38 -12.58 6.16
N ARG A 225 9.65 -13.87 6.33
CA ARG A 225 8.73 -14.96 5.96
C ARG A 225 7.76 -15.32 7.08
N THR A 226 8.15 -15.05 8.32
CA THR A 226 7.29 -15.18 9.49
C THR A 226 7.54 -14.02 10.43
N HIS A 227 6.50 -13.46 10.98
CA HIS A 227 6.59 -12.41 12.00
C HIS A 227 5.31 -12.41 12.84
N GLY A 228 5.41 -11.95 14.08
CA GLY A 228 4.29 -11.59 14.94
C GLY A 228 3.83 -10.14 14.70
N ALA A 229 3.31 -9.51 15.74
CA ALA A 229 2.96 -8.09 15.69
C ALA A 229 4.24 -7.25 15.45
N LEU A 230 4.15 -6.28 14.53
CA LEU A 230 5.31 -5.41 14.18
C LEU A 230 5.85 -4.66 15.38
N ASP A 231 4.95 -4.19 16.26
CA ASP A 231 5.32 -3.46 17.47
C ASP A 231 6.11 -4.34 18.48
N ALA A 232 6.02 -5.66 18.34
CA ALA A 232 6.79 -6.60 19.16
C ALA A 232 8.20 -6.84 18.64
N LEU A 233 8.52 -6.45 17.39
CA LEU A 233 9.84 -6.65 16.81
C LEU A 233 10.87 -5.72 17.45
N ALA A 234 11.72 -6.26 18.35
CA ALA A 234 12.75 -5.51 19.04
C ALA A 234 13.66 -4.68 18.10
N PRO A 235 14.15 -5.21 16.94
CA PRO A 235 14.97 -4.44 16.04
C PRO A 235 14.32 -3.16 15.49
N LEU A 236 12.99 -3.13 15.33
CA LEU A 236 12.28 -1.92 14.91
C LEU A 236 12.27 -0.87 16.03
N ARG A 237 11.96 -1.28 17.26
CA ARG A 237 11.93 -0.38 18.43
C ARG A 237 13.30 0.21 18.74
N GLU A 238 14.35 -0.59 18.60
CA GLU A 238 15.73 -0.21 18.87
C GLU A 238 16.36 0.62 17.74
N GLY A 239 15.65 0.82 16.65
CA GLY A 239 16.17 1.57 15.49
C GLY A 239 17.24 0.84 14.70
N LEU A 240 17.32 -0.49 14.79
CA LEU A 240 18.22 -1.32 13.98
C LEU A 240 17.63 -1.61 12.59
N ALA A 241 16.35 -1.39 12.42
CA ALA A 241 15.65 -1.57 11.16
C ALA A 241 14.49 -0.58 10.99
N GLN A 242 14.06 -0.45 9.74
CA GLN A 242 12.87 0.28 9.32
C GLN A 242 12.04 -0.60 8.37
N VAL A 243 10.71 -0.60 8.54
CA VAL A 243 9.83 -1.21 7.54
C VAL A 243 9.84 -0.37 6.28
N GLN A 244 10.25 -0.95 5.16
CA GLN A 244 10.25 -0.32 3.85
C GLN A 244 10.22 -1.39 2.77
N ASP A 245 9.49 -1.15 1.68
CA ASP A 245 9.46 -2.04 0.53
C ASP A 245 10.75 -1.94 -0.29
N GLU A 246 11.15 -3.06 -0.93
CA GLU A 246 12.37 -3.11 -1.75
C GLU A 246 12.38 -2.07 -2.86
N SER A 247 11.24 -1.90 -3.57
CA SER A 247 11.13 -0.90 -4.64
C SER A 247 11.34 0.53 -4.13
N SER A 248 10.83 0.82 -2.93
CA SER A 248 11.04 2.11 -2.26
C SER A 248 12.49 2.32 -1.80
N MET A 249 13.22 1.23 -1.46
CA MET A 249 14.65 1.32 -1.11
C MET A 249 15.52 1.68 -2.33
N LEU A 250 15.19 1.18 -3.53
CA LEU A 250 15.92 1.47 -4.76
C LEU A 250 16.05 2.96 -5.07
N VAL A 251 15.08 3.77 -4.63
CA VAL A 251 15.09 5.22 -4.86
C VAL A 251 16.33 5.89 -4.27
N ALA A 252 16.74 5.55 -3.05
CA ALA A 252 17.91 6.14 -2.41
C ALA A 252 19.23 5.72 -3.10
N HIS A 253 19.29 4.49 -3.64
CA HIS A 253 20.42 4.04 -4.45
C HIS A 253 20.51 4.82 -5.77
N ILE A 254 19.39 4.94 -6.49
CA ILE A 254 19.31 5.66 -7.77
C ILE A 254 19.59 7.15 -7.59
N LEU A 255 19.18 7.76 -6.47
CA LEU A 255 19.50 9.15 -6.15
C LEU A 255 21.01 9.38 -6.03
N GLY A 256 21.74 8.40 -5.45
CA GLY A 256 23.19 8.44 -5.33
C GLY A 256 23.67 9.61 -4.47
N ALA A 257 23.01 9.84 -3.33
CA ALA A 257 23.47 10.81 -2.34
C ALA A 257 24.69 10.27 -1.59
N GLU A 258 25.68 11.15 -1.40
CA GLU A 258 26.98 10.84 -0.77
C GLU A 258 27.16 11.70 0.49
N PRO A 259 28.04 11.28 1.42
CA PRO A 259 28.37 12.05 2.62
C PRO A 259 28.80 13.49 2.29
N GLY A 260 28.28 14.47 3.03
CA GLY A 260 28.59 15.89 2.86
C GLY A 260 27.71 16.65 1.88
N MET A 261 26.89 15.97 1.07
CA MET A 261 25.98 16.60 0.13
C MET A 261 24.81 17.33 0.81
N THR A 262 24.23 18.29 0.10
CA THR A 262 22.92 18.86 0.40
C THR A 262 21.87 18.17 -0.46
N VAL A 263 20.85 17.58 0.19
CA VAL A 263 19.76 16.86 -0.47
C VAL A 263 18.42 17.54 -0.15
N ILE A 264 17.53 17.58 -1.14
CA ILE A 264 16.13 17.95 -0.97
C ILE A 264 15.26 16.71 -1.19
N ASP A 265 14.33 16.46 -0.25
CA ASP A 265 13.23 15.51 -0.39
C ASP A 265 11.92 16.33 -0.41
N ALA A 266 11.36 16.51 -1.61
CA ALA A 266 10.28 17.45 -1.86
C ALA A 266 8.91 16.98 -1.32
N CYS A 267 8.71 15.67 -1.13
CA CYS A 267 7.47 15.06 -0.63
C CYS A 267 7.79 13.96 0.39
N ALA A 268 8.44 14.36 1.48
CA ALA A 268 9.23 13.46 2.34
C ALA A 268 8.44 12.47 3.19
N ALA A 269 7.18 12.81 3.55
CA ALA A 269 6.44 12.00 4.53
C ALA A 269 6.01 10.62 4.00
N PRO A 270 6.11 9.59 4.81
CA PRO A 270 6.40 9.56 6.26
C PRO A 270 7.87 9.43 6.67
N GLY A 271 8.83 9.69 5.77
CA GLY A 271 10.25 9.71 6.08
C GLY A 271 11.04 8.43 5.78
N GLY A 272 10.42 7.44 5.14
CA GLY A 272 11.09 6.18 4.78
C GLY A 272 12.27 6.40 3.84
N LYS A 273 12.07 7.16 2.74
CA LYS A 273 13.12 7.51 1.78
C LYS A 273 14.10 8.52 2.34
N THR A 274 13.61 9.56 3.03
CA THR A 274 14.42 10.58 3.69
C THR A 274 15.46 9.97 4.65
N THR A 275 15.01 9.06 5.54
CA THR A 275 15.91 8.37 6.47
C THR A 275 16.83 7.37 5.78
N HIS A 276 16.43 6.81 4.63
CA HIS A 276 17.31 5.95 3.83
C HIS A 276 18.41 6.77 3.16
N ILE A 277 18.09 7.93 2.61
CA ILE A 277 19.06 8.87 2.06
C ILE A 277 20.08 9.25 3.14
N ALA A 278 19.64 9.59 4.35
CA ALA A 278 20.53 9.90 5.47
C ALA A 278 21.49 8.75 5.83
N GLN A 279 21.02 7.50 5.76
CA GLN A 279 21.88 6.31 5.93
C GLN A 279 22.94 6.20 4.83
N ARG A 280 22.54 6.42 3.57
CA ARG A 280 23.47 6.42 2.42
C ARG A 280 24.51 7.54 2.52
N MET A 281 24.15 8.66 3.12
CA MET A 281 25.04 9.79 3.42
C MET A 281 25.87 9.57 4.70
N GLU A 282 25.81 8.41 5.32
CA GLU A 282 26.52 8.11 6.58
C GLU A 282 26.22 9.15 7.68
N ASN A 283 24.98 9.69 7.69
CA ASN A 283 24.55 10.76 8.60
C ASN A 283 25.47 12.01 8.57
N ARG A 284 26.01 12.37 7.39
CA ARG A 284 26.89 13.51 7.18
C ARG A 284 26.37 14.35 5.99
N GLY A 285 26.25 15.65 6.17
CA GLY A 285 25.66 16.57 5.19
C GLY A 285 24.36 17.18 5.68
N ARG A 286 23.43 17.45 4.78
CA ARG A 286 22.16 18.11 5.09
C ARG A 286 21.03 17.56 4.22
N ILE A 287 19.88 17.27 4.82
CA ILE A 287 18.66 16.88 4.10
C ILE A 287 17.53 17.84 4.47
N LEU A 288 17.02 18.59 3.50
CA LEU A 288 15.82 19.42 3.61
C LEU A 288 14.62 18.57 3.19
N ALA A 289 13.71 18.28 4.12
CA ALA A 289 12.56 17.41 3.93
C ALA A 289 11.25 18.19 4.04
N PHE A 290 10.46 18.21 2.97
CA PHE A 290 9.24 18.99 2.86
C PHE A 290 7.98 18.11 2.85
N ASP A 291 6.92 18.58 3.47
CA ASP A 291 5.55 18.07 3.30
C ASP A 291 4.55 19.18 3.64
N ILE A 292 3.34 19.08 3.09
CA ILE A 292 2.25 20.06 3.33
C ILE A 292 1.46 19.77 4.61
N TYR A 293 1.78 18.69 5.35
CA TYR A 293 1.09 18.30 6.57
C TYR A 293 2.06 18.24 7.76
N GLU A 294 1.89 19.15 8.71
CA GLU A 294 2.73 19.26 9.90
C GLU A 294 2.79 17.95 10.72
N GLU A 295 1.63 17.29 10.91
CA GLU A 295 1.57 16.01 11.63
C GLU A 295 2.48 14.95 11.02
N LYS A 296 2.61 14.97 9.67
CA LYS A 296 3.47 14.02 8.96
C LYS A 296 4.95 14.36 9.15
N LEU A 297 5.32 15.64 9.22
CA LEU A 297 6.70 16.07 9.51
C LEU A 297 7.15 15.55 10.87
N GLY A 298 6.28 15.58 11.88
CA GLY A 298 6.55 14.99 13.18
C GLY A 298 6.85 13.49 13.14
N ARG A 299 6.28 12.75 12.17
CA ARG A 299 6.61 11.31 11.96
C ARG A 299 8.01 11.14 11.39
N ILE A 300 8.45 12.01 10.47
CA ILE A 300 9.82 11.99 9.94
C ILE A 300 10.82 12.15 11.07
N MET A 301 10.63 13.14 11.94
CA MET A 301 11.55 13.43 13.05
C MET A 301 11.60 12.29 14.07
N ARG A 302 10.45 11.70 14.46
CA ARG A 302 10.43 10.52 15.33
C ARG A 302 11.16 9.31 14.72
N ASN A 303 11.04 9.10 13.41
CA ASN A 303 11.77 8.04 12.72
C ASN A 303 13.28 8.34 12.68
N ALA A 304 13.66 9.59 12.41
CA ALA A 304 15.06 10.01 12.41
C ALA A 304 15.71 9.80 13.78
N GLU A 305 15.06 10.25 14.85
CA GLU A 305 15.51 10.08 16.24
C GLU A 305 15.70 8.60 16.58
N ARG A 306 14.69 7.76 16.32
CA ARG A 306 14.75 6.31 16.57
C ARG A 306 15.89 5.63 15.82
N LEU A 307 16.18 6.07 14.60
CA LEU A 307 17.27 5.54 13.77
C LEU A 307 18.63 6.17 14.08
N GLY A 308 18.71 7.21 14.92
CA GLY A 308 19.96 7.92 15.24
C GLY A 308 20.44 8.84 14.14
N ILE A 309 19.53 9.44 13.38
CA ILE A 309 19.80 10.34 12.26
C ILE A 309 19.62 11.79 12.71
N SER A 310 20.57 12.66 12.43
CA SER A 310 20.62 14.06 12.87
C SER A 310 20.66 15.10 11.75
N ILE A 311 20.85 14.69 10.49
CA ILE A 311 21.06 15.60 9.35
C ILE A 311 19.77 16.01 8.62
N ILE A 312 18.59 15.62 9.14
CA ILE A 312 17.30 15.91 8.53
C ILE A 312 16.69 17.16 9.17
N GLU A 313 16.35 18.13 8.34
CA GLU A 313 15.61 19.34 8.69
C GLU A 313 14.24 19.28 8.01
N THR A 314 13.15 19.28 8.78
CA THR A 314 11.79 19.24 8.22
C THR A 314 11.20 20.64 8.10
N GLN A 315 10.47 20.90 7.02
CA GLN A 315 9.78 22.17 6.80
C GLN A 315 8.39 21.99 6.21
N LEU A 316 7.43 22.73 6.75
CA LEU A 316 6.07 22.79 6.24
C LEU A 316 6.03 23.72 5.02
N LEU A 317 6.02 23.13 3.83
CA LEU A 317 6.01 23.89 2.58
C LEU A 317 5.37 23.05 1.47
N ASP A 318 4.59 23.70 0.63
CA ASP A 318 4.10 23.08 -0.60
C ASP A 318 5.28 22.89 -1.59
N ALA A 319 5.44 21.67 -2.07
CA ALA A 319 6.54 21.34 -2.98
C ALA A 319 6.53 22.16 -4.28
N ARG A 320 5.38 22.72 -4.66
CA ARG A 320 5.25 23.64 -5.80
C ARG A 320 5.95 24.97 -5.57
N GLU A 321 6.31 25.32 -4.35
CA GLU A 321 6.91 26.58 -3.96
C GLU A 321 8.41 26.45 -3.62
N ILE A 322 8.96 25.24 -3.51
CA ILE A 322 10.34 24.99 -3.08
C ILE A 322 11.35 25.76 -3.94
N GLY A 323 11.18 25.76 -5.27
CA GLY A 323 12.10 26.44 -6.18
C GLY A 323 12.11 27.94 -6.04
N ALA A 324 11.02 28.55 -5.59
CA ALA A 324 10.94 30.00 -5.32
C ALA A 324 11.62 30.40 -4.00
N HIS A 325 11.53 29.49 -2.97
CA HIS A 325 12.07 29.76 -1.64
C HIS A 325 13.58 29.50 -1.52
N TYR A 326 14.09 28.45 -2.22
CA TYR A 326 15.45 27.97 -1.98
C TYR A 326 16.46 28.31 -3.08
N GLY A 327 16.00 28.59 -4.31
CA GLY A 327 16.93 28.75 -5.43
C GLY A 327 17.84 27.54 -5.62
N VAL A 328 18.95 27.69 -6.33
CA VAL A 328 19.91 26.61 -6.62
C VAL A 328 20.77 26.32 -5.39
N CYS A 329 20.56 25.17 -4.75
CA CYS A 329 21.26 24.83 -3.49
C CYS A 329 21.58 23.33 -3.30
N ALA A 330 20.91 22.42 -4.03
CA ALA A 330 20.96 20.99 -3.75
C ALA A 330 21.81 20.21 -4.76
N ASP A 331 22.63 19.29 -4.25
CA ASP A 331 23.41 18.34 -5.06
C ASP A 331 22.52 17.21 -5.58
N ARG A 332 21.50 16.83 -4.79
CA ARG A 332 20.51 15.80 -5.12
C ARG A 332 19.12 16.27 -4.72
N VAL A 333 18.14 16.00 -5.56
CA VAL A 333 16.73 16.32 -5.29
C VAL A 333 15.89 15.07 -5.57
N LEU A 334 15.06 14.70 -4.61
CA LEU A 334 14.06 13.65 -4.74
C LEU A 334 12.67 14.26 -4.82
N VAL A 335 11.91 13.86 -5.81
CA VAL A 335 10.46 14.06 -5.91
C VAL A 335 9.78 12.69 -5.89
N ASP A 336 9.50 12.18 -4.67
CA ASP A 336 8.61 11.03 -4.49
C ASP A 336 7.17 11.52 -4.53
N ALA A 337 6.64 11.67 -5.73
CA ALA A 337 5.46 12.48 -6.00
C ALA A 337 4.17 11.89 -5.40
N PRO A 338 3.24 12.75 -4.94
CA PRO A 338 1.90 12.29 -4.60
C PRO A 338 1.26 11.67 -5.84
N CYS A 339 0.80 10.43 -5.73
CA CYS A 339 0.33 9.62 -6.86
C CYS A 339 -0.93 8.81 -6.51
N SER A 340 -1.51 8.15 -7.51
CA SER A 340 -2.68 7.28 -7.31
C SER A 340 -2.39 6.11 -6.36
N GLY A 341 -1.14 5.65 -6.26
CA GLY A 341 -0.74 4.54 -5.38
C GLY A 341 -1.20 3.16 -5.87
N LEU A 342 -1.46 3.02 -7.17
CA LEU A 342 -1.97 1.75 -7.74
C LEU A 342 -0.92 0.63 -7.79
N GLY A 343 0.34 0.91 -7.49
CA GLY A 343 1.39 -0.11 -7.36
C GLY A 343 1.44 -0.78 -5.98
N VAL A 344 0.70 -0.25 -4.98
CA VAL A 344 0.75 -0.72 -3.57
C VAL A 344 -0.62 -1.18 -3.05
N LEU A 345 -1.54 -1.55 -3.93
CA LEU A 345 -2.92 -1.92 -3.58
C LEU A 345 -3.01 -3.10 -2.62
N ARG A 346 -2.09 -4.06 -2.69
CA ARG A 346 -2.03 -5.19 -1.77
C ARG A 346 -1.76 -4.78 -0.31
N ARG A 347 -1.17 -3.60 -0.07
CA ARG A 347 -0.94 -3.02 1.28
C ARG A 347 -2.09 -2.15 1.76
N LYS A 348 -2.89 -1.63 0.84
CA LYS A 348 -4.01 -0.71 1.11
C LYS A 348 -5.24 -1.16 0.31
N PRO A 349 -5.92 -2.24 0.72
CA PRO A 349 -6.96 -2.88 -0.09
C PRO A 349 -8.15 -1.96 -0.41
N ASP A 350 -8.47 -0.99 0.46
CA ASP A 350 -9.52 -0.01 0.25
C ASP A 350 -9.16 1.08 -0.78
N ALA A 351 -7.87 1.28 -1.06
CA ALA A 351 -7.42 2.30 -2.01
C ALA A 351 -8.03 2.08 -3.41
N ARG A 352 -8.20 0.81 -3.84
CA ARG A 352 -8.81 0.49 -5.15
C ARG A 352 -10.21 1.06 -5.33
N TRP A 353 -11.01 1.15 -4.26
CA TRP A 353 -12.39 1.64 -4.29
C TRP A 353 -12.51 3.14 -4.00
N ARG A 354 -11.43 3.77 -3.49
CA ARG A 354 -11.37 5.20 -3.20
C ARG A 354 -10.87 6.03 -4.37
N LYS A 355 -10.16 5.39 -5.28
CA LYS A 355 -9.63 6.03 -6.49
C LYS A 355 -10.67 6.05 -7.60
N SER A 356 -10.56 7.05 -8.46
CA SER A 356 -11.48 7.27 -9.56
C SER A 356 -10.73 7.59 -10.87
N PRO A 357 -11.38 7.45 -12.03
CA PRO A 357 -10.80 7.86 -13.30
C PRO A 357 -10.35 9.33 -13.36
N SER A 358 -10.94 10.20 -12.52
CA SER A 358 -10.59 11.63 -12.48
C SER A 358 -9.20 11.88 -11.89
N ASP A 359 -8.69 10.99 -11.03
CA ASP A 359 -7.35 11.12 -10.44
C ASP A 359 -6.28 11.17 -11.53
N ALA A 360 -6.44 10.41 -12.61
CA ALA A 360 -5.55 10.47 -13.77
C ALA A 360 -5.55 11.79 -14.55
N LYS A 361 -6.52 12.66 -14.28
CA LYS A 361 -6.55 14.01 -14.88
C LYS A 361 -5.96 15.07 -13.96
N THR A 362 -6.04 14.89 -12.65
CA THR A 362 -5.63 15.88 -11.65
C THR A 362 -4.22 15.65 -11.12
N LEU A 363 -3.75 14.41 -11.01
CA LEU A 363 -2.43 14.09 -10.48
C LEU A 363 -1.28 14.45 -11.41
N PRO A 364 -1.28 14.14 -12.72
CA PRO A 364 -0.14 14.46 -13.58
C PRO A 364 0.21 15.96 -13.66
N PRO A 365 -0.74 16.92 -13.77
CA PRO A 365 -0.41 18.34 -13.71
C PRO A 365 0.21 18.76 -12.37
N LEU A 366 -0.27 18.21 -11.25
CA LEU A 366 0.30 18.48 -9.93
C LEU A 366 1.73 17.94 -9.84
N GLN A 367 1.96 16.70 -10.29
CA GLN A 367 3.27 16.05 -10.30
C GLN A 367 4.28 16.82 -11.15
N LEU A 368 3.86 17.28 -12.32
CA LEU A 368 4.70 18.12 -13.19
C LEU A 368 5.05 19.46 -12.54
N ALA A 369 4.09 20.12 -11.89
CA ALA A 369 4.33 21.39 -11.19
C ALA A 369 5.32 21.22 -10.03
N ILE A 370 5.20 20.14 -9.25
CA ILE A 370 6.15 19.81 -8.18
C ILE A 370 7.54 19.53 -8.75
N LEU A 371 7.62 18.72 -9.80
CA LEU A 371 8.88 18.36 -10.45
C LEU A 371 9.60 19.60 -11.00
N ALA A 372 8.88 20.49 -11.69
CA ALA A 372 9.41 21.74 -12.24
C ALA A 372 9.89 22.70 -11.13
N SER A 373 9.16 22.79 -10.01
CA SER A 373 9.58 23.61 -8.88
C SER A 373 10.85 23.05 -8.23
N ALA A 374 10.88 21.76 -7.94
CA ALA A 374 12.02 21.09 -7.32
C ALA A 374 13.28 21.15 -8.22
N ALA A 375 13.13 21.06 -9.54
CA ALA A 375 14.22 21.15 -10.51
C ALA A 375 15.01 22.46 -10.40
N ARG A 376 14.35 23.57 -10.03
CA ARG A 376 15.00 24.89 -9.87
C ARG A 376 16.04 24.90 -8.75
N THR A 377 15.98 23.95 -7.81
CA THR A 377 16.93 23.87 -6.69
C THR A 377 18.17 23.04 -6.99
N VAL A 378 18.18 22.31 -8.09
CA VAL A 378 19.28 21.41 -8.46
C VAL A 378 20.49 22.22 -8.94
N LYS A 379 21.66 21.97 -8.39
CA LYS A 379 22.93 22.55 -8.89
C LYS A 379 23.26 22.06 -10.30
N GLN A 380 24.10 22.79 -11.02
CA GLN A 380 24.70 22.30 -12.26
C GLN A 380 25.49 21.00 -11.98
N GLY A 381 25.32 19.99 -12.82
CA GLY A 381 25.84 18.63 -12.58
C GLY A 381 25.09 17.83 -11.50
N GLY A 382 24.14 18.46 -10.80
CA GLY A 382 23.31 17.82 -9.78
C GLY A 382 22.29 16.86 -10.38
N VAL A 383 21.63 16.09 -9.51
CA VAL A 383 20.69 15.03 -9.91
C VAL A 383 19.30 15.28 -9.35
N LEU A 384 18.30 15.08 -10.19
CA LEU A 384 16.88 15.07 -9.87
C LEU A 384 16.34 13.66 -10.10
N VAL A 385 15.74 13.07 -9.07
CA VAL A 385 15.05 11.78 -9.16
C VAL A 385 13.56 12.01 -8.99
N TYR A 386 12.78 11.49 -9.92
CA TYR A 386 11.33 11.40 -9.86
C TYR A 386 10.91 9.97 -9.58
N SER A 387 10.01 9.77 -8.62
CA SER A 387 9.48 8.44 -8.29
C SER A 387 8.00 8.47 -7.92
N THR A 388 7.32 7.35 -8.16
CA THR A 388 5.91 7.11 -7.77
C THR A 388 5.69 5.66 -7.39
N CYS A 389 4.70 5.40 -6.53
CA CYS A 389 4.23 4.05 -6.22
C CYS A 389 2.98 3.69 -7.06
N THR A 390 2.98 4.00 -8.35
CA THR A 390 1.86 3.69 -9.25
C THR A 390 2.32 3.01 -10.53
N MET A 391 1.36 2.35 -11.20
CA MET A 391 1.55 1.68 -12.48
C MET A 391 1.06 2.55 -13.66
N GLU A 392 0.49 3.72 -13.37
CA GLU A 392 -0.13 4.56 -14.39
C GLU A 392 0.92 5.31 -15.23
N ARG A 393 1.01 5.00 -16.53
CA ARG A 393 1.93 5.65 -17.45
C ARG A 393 1.75 7.18 -17.49
N SER A 394 0.50 7.66 -17.31
CA SER A 394 0.18 9.08 -17.25
C SER A 394 0.82 9.83 -16.08
N GLU A 395 1.07 9.13 -14.96
CA GLU A 395 1.73 9.66 -13.77
C GLU A 395 3.25 9.39 -13.76
N ASN A 396 3.73 8.52 -14.63
CA ASN A 396 5.10 8.02 -14.71
C ASN A 396 5.85 8.64 -15.90
N ALA A 397 6.05 7.84 -16.96
CA ALA A 397 6.84 8.26 -18.13
C ALA A 397 6.31 9.55 -18.77
N ALA A 398 4.98 9.72 -18.86
CA ALA A 398 4.40 10.92 -19.49
C ALA A 398 4.72 12.22 -18.73
N VAL A 399 4.83 12.18 -17.39
CA VAL A 399 5.24 13.34 -16.58
C VAL A 399 6.71 13.67 -16.82
N VAL A 400 7.59 12.66 -16.82
CA VAL A 400 9.02 12.85 -17.10
C VAL A 400 9.25 13.39 -18.51
N GLU A 401 8.58 12.84 -19.51
CA GLU A 401 8.65 13.30 -20.90
C GLU A 401 8.15 14.75 -21.05
N ALA A 402 7.06 15.11 -20.36
CA ALA A 402 6.54 16.46 -20.35
C ALA A 402 7.52 17.44 -19.68
N PHE A 403 8.12 17.04 -18.57
CA PHE A 403 9.14 17.83 -17.88
C PHE A 403 10.36 18.11 -18.78
N LEU A 404 10.92 17.08 -19.42
CA LEU A 404 12.11 17.20 -20.26
C LEU A 404 11.88 18.06 -21.51
N ARG A 405 10.65 18.11 -22.04
CA ARG A 405 10.31 19.03 -23.15
C ARG A 405 10.37 20.51 -22.75
N GLY A 406 10.16 20.81 -21.48
CA GLY A 406 10.19 22.20 -20.96
C GLY A 406 11.49 22.60 -20.25
N HIS A 407 12.44 21.64 -20.09
CA HIS A 407 13.68 21.84 -19.31
C HIS A 407 14.87 21.23 -20.06
N GLU A 408 15.36 21.95 -21.09
CA GLU A 408 16.46 21.48 -21.94
C GLU A 408 17.81 21.39 -21.20
N ASP A 409 17.90 22.00 -20.02
CA ASP A 409 19.04 21.94 -19.12
C ASP A 409 19.08 20.59 -18.32
N PHE A 410 18.08 19.72 -18.50
CA PHE A 410 18.08 18.39 -17.90
C PHE A 410 18.19 17.28 -18.95
N VAL A 411 18.94 16.23 -18.63
CA VAL A 411 19.02 15.01 -19.43
C VAL A 411 18.59 13.80 -18.63
N LEU A 412 17.82 12.92 -19.25
CA LEU A 412 17.45 11.63 -18.69
C LEU A 412 18.65 10.68 -18.78
N GLU A 413 19.10 10.18 -17.63
CA GLU A 413 20.17 9.17 -17.54
C GLU A 413 19.60 7.74 -17.70
N GLU A 414 20.45 6.77 -17.92
CA GLU A 414 20.09 5.35 -17.84
C GLU A 414 19.85 4.97 -16.37
N THR A 415 18.62 5.18 -15.90
CA THR A 415 18.23 4.99 -14.50
C THR A 415 18.57 3.58 -13.99
N GLY A 416 18.38 2.57 -14.84
CA GLY A 416 18.69 1.17 -14.51
C GLY A 416 20.18 0.88 -14.22
N ALA A 417 21.10 1.72 -14.72
CA ALA A 417 22.53 1.58 -14.43
C ALA A 417 22.89 1.89 -12.95
N PHE A 418 21.98 2.58 -12.24
CA PHE A 418 22.16 2.95 -10.82
C PHE A 418 21.47 1.98 -9.86
N LEU A 419 20.85 0.92 -10.35
CA LEU A 419 20.34 -0.14 -9.49
C LEU A 419 21.52 -0.82 -8.75
N PRO A 420 21.38 -1.12 -7.45
CA PRO A 420 22.48 -1.70 -6.69
C PRO A 420 22.79 -3.14 -7.11
N GLU A 421 21.78 -3.87 -7.55
CA GLU A 421 21.83 -5.22 -8.07
C GLU A 421 21.09 -5.25 -9.43
N GLN A 422 21.34 -6.23 -10.27
CA GLN A 422 20.62 -6.44 -11.54
C GLN A 422 20.52 -5.17 -12.40
N LYS A 423 21.63 -4.50 -12.65
CA LYS A 423 21.69 -3.28 -13.47
C LYS A 423 21.14 -3.52 -14.87
N THR A 424 20.38 -2.54 -15.37
CA THR A 424 19.79 -2.55 -16.71
C THR A 424 20.16 -1.27 -17.47
N ALA A 425 19.91 -1.25 -18.77
CA ALA A 425 20.08 -0.07 -19.61
C ALA A 425 18.80 0.80 -19.69
N ASP A 426 17.80 0.52 -18.83
CA ASP A 426 16.54 1.24 -18.84
C ASP A 426 16.73 2.72 -18.47
N ARG A 427 16.29 3.62 -19.33
CA ARG A 427 16.30 5.07 -19.07
C ARG A 427 15.29 5.47 -18.00
N MET A 428 14.22 4.71 -17.85
CA MET A 428 13.21 4.84 -16.78
C MET A 428 12.91 3.44 -16.26
N VAL A 429 12.96 3.24 -14.96
CA VAL A 429 12.73 1.93 -14.34
C VAL A 429 11.27 1.82 -13.91
N GLN A 430 10.51 0.90 -14.52
CA GLN A 430 9.19 0.49 -14.08
C GLN A 430 9.29 -0.87 -13.41
N ILE A 431 9.06 -0.91 -12.10
CA ILE A 431 9.01 -2.16 -11.33
C ILE A 431 7.56 -2.62 -11.32
N MET A 432 7.30 -3.81 -11.86
CA MET A 432 5.99 -4.43 -11.79
C MET A 432 5.84 -5.18 -10.45
N PRO A 433 4.67 -5.15 -9.80
CA PRO A 433 4.46 -5.93 -8.59
C PRO A 433 4.57 -7.42 -8.90
N GLU A 434 5.24 -8.15 -8.01
CA GLU A 434 5.48 -9.59 -8.15
C GLU A 434 4.96 -10.35 -6.93
N THR A 435 4.48 -11.57 -7.15
CA THR A 435 4.11 -12.52 -6.09
C THR A 435 5.30 -12.77 -5.18
N GLY A 436 5.17 -12.44 -3.90
CA GLY A 436 6.26 -12.58 -2.92
C GLY A 436 7.43 -11.61 -3.11
N GLY A 437 7.36 -10.70 -4.08
CA GLY A 437 8.39 -9.71 -4.42
C GLY A 437 7.97 -8.26 -4.11
N PRO A 438 8.62 -7.27 -4.77
CA PRO A 438 8.41 -5.84 -4.52
C PRO A 438 7.03 -5.35 -4.94
N ASP A 439 6.68 -4.18 -4.45
CA ASP A 439 5.51 -3.42 -4.91
C ASP A 439 5.76 -2.78 -6.28
N GLY A 440 4.68 -2.39 -6.96
CA GLY A 440 4.76 -1.63 -8.20
C GLY A 440 5.30 -0.23 -7.96
N PHE A 441 6.30 0.16 -8.75
CA PHE A 441 7.02 1.41 -8.54
C PHE A 441 7.61 1.96 -9.84
N PHE A 442 7.78 3.27 -9.93
CA PHE A 442 8.43 3.93 -11.05
C PHE A 442 9.55 4.85 -10.57
N ILE A 443 10.68 4.89 -11.28
CA ILE A 443 11.82 5.75 -10.97
C ILE A 443 12.44 6.27 -12.26
N ALA A 444 12.72 7.56 -12.31
CA ALA A 444 13.48 8.22 -13.38
C ALA A 444 14.55 9.13 -12.77
N ARG A 445 15.77 9.04 -13.29
CA ARG A 445 16.92 9.84 -12.87
C ARG A 445 17.29 10.83 -13.97
N MET A 446 17.41 12.10 -13.63
CA MET A 446 17.75 13.17 -14.54
C MET A 446 18.93 13.95 -13.98
N ARG A 447 19.83 14.41 -14.86
CA ARG A 447 20.98 15.24 -14.48
C ARG A 447 20.80 16.62 -15.07
N ARG A 448 21.09 17.66 -14.27
CA ARG A 448 21.21 19.03 -14.77
C ARG A 448 22.55 19.21 -15.46
N ARG A 449 22.53 19.70 -16.70
CA ARG A 449 23.74 20.03 -17.50
C ARG A 449 24.47 21.22 -16.96
#